data_cb43dafdb3ce4defb8ba02a67ed4870f
#
_entry.id   cb43dafdb3ce4defb8ba02a67ed4870f
#
_cell.length_a   1.000
_cell.length_b   1.000
_cell.length_c   1.000
_cell.angle_alpha   90.00
_cell.angle_beta   90.00
_cell.angle_gamma   90.00
#
_symmetry.space_group_name_H-M   'P 1'
#
loop_
_entity.id
_entity.type
_entity.pdbx_description
1 polymer ?
#
loop_
_entity_poly.entity_id
_entity_poly.type
_entity_poly.pdbx_seq_one_letter_code
_entity_poly.pdbx_strand_id
1 'polypeptide(L)'
;LIDDDHALFFRRQKNIIPIISLEGFEQDTDIRRGRGVFDVISDRMKLLTRNGIFFGASITVRSDTFADVTGAEFFNRMRSAGCRLFIFVEFVPLDAKSEKLALTAEQRSKLMKIERLSGKNAVCIVFPGDEEQYGGCLAAGRGFVHVNPWGGLEPCPFAPYSDVNLRNTRLKKALGSHLMTAIRSNHDRLTETSGGCALWANREWVKNLTTEVNTGNIPQQSQMEN
;
A
#
# COMPACT_ATOMS: atom_id res chain seq x y z
N LEU A 1 -7.18 2.40 -16.91
CA LEU A 1 -5.79 2.12 -17.31
C LEU A 1 -5.12 3.41 -17.76
N ILE A 2 -3.80 3.52 -17.60
CA ILE A 2 -3.02 4.69 -18.04
C ILE A 2 -2.96 4.68 -19.58
N ASP A 3 -3.34 5.79 -20.21
CA ASP A 3 -3.24 6.06 -21.65
C ASP A 3 -2.40 7.32 -21.91
N ASP A 4 -2.38 7.80 -23.15
CA ASP A 4 -1.60 8.98 -23.53
C ASP A 4 -2.09 10.26 -22.82
N ASP A 5 -3.39 10.41 -22.59
CA ASP A 5 -3.94 11.57 -21.86
C ASP A 5 -3.52 11.57 -20.39
N HIS A 6 -3.54 10.40 -19.75
CA HIS A 6 -2.99 10.23 -18.41
C HIS A 6 -1.48 10.50 -18.37
N ALA A 7 -0.72 10.07 -19.38
CA ALA A 7 0.70 10.35 -19.46
C ALA A 7 0.97 11.86 -19.58
N LEU A 8 0.20 12.58 -20.41
CA LEU A 8 0.28 14.04 -20.49
C LEU A 8 -0.08 14.73 -19.17
N PHE A 9 -1.08 14.21 -18.47
CA PHE A 9 -1.45 14.72 -17.15
C PHE A 9 -0.31 14.54 -16.14
N PHE A 10 0.24 13.33 -15.98
CA PHE A 10 1.37 13.07 -15.06
C PHE A 10 2.62 13.90 -15.43
N ARG A 11 2.87 14.12 -16.72
CA ARG A 11 3.96 14.97 -17.16
C ARG A 11 3.84 16.42 -16.69
N ARG A 12 2.60 16.93 -16.55
CA ARG A 12 2.29 18.27 -16.03
C ARG A 12 2.28 18.32 -14.50
N GLN A 13 1.82 17.24 -13.86
CA GLN A 13 1.66 17.13 -12.42
C GLN A 13 2.88 16.48 -11.77
N LYS A 14 3.89 17.29 -11.45
CA LYS A 14 5.18 16.81 -10.90
C LYS A 14 5.10 16.26 -9.47
N ASN A 15 3.99 16.47 -8.78
CA ASN A 15 3.70 15.99 -7.43
C ASN A 15 2.92 14.66 -7.40
N ILE A 16 2.65 14.06 -8.57
CA ILE A 16 1.95 12.78 -8.69
C ILE A 16 2.93 11.76 -9.26
N ILE A 17 3.09 10.64 -8.55
CA ILE A 17 3.91 9.51 -8.98
C ILE A 17 2.98 8.33 -9.25
N PRO A 18 2.82 7.88 -10.50
CA PRO A 18 2.08 6.66 -10.79
C PRO A 18 2.75 5.45 -10.18
N ILE A 19 1.97 4.61 -9.48
CA ILE A 19 2.44 3.34 -8.94
C ILE A 19 1.67 2.21 -9.61
N ILE A 20 2.38 1.31 -10.27
CA ILE A 20 1.83 0.18 -11.00
C ILE A 20 1.93 -1.06 -10.11
N SER A 21 0.81 -1.72 -9.89
CA SER A 21 0.77 -2.91 -9.04
C SER A 21 1.10 -4.19 -9.82
N LEU A 22 2.00 -5.00 -9.27
CA LEU A 22 2.47 -6.28 -9.77
C LEU A 22 2.45 -7.34 -8.66
N GLU A 23 2.44 -8.62 -9.06
CA GLU A 23 2.56 -9.73 -8.10
C GLU A 23 3.89 -10.50 -8.29
N GLY A 24 4.66 -10.15 -9.28
CA GLY A 24 5.89 -10.81 -9.71
C GLY A 24 6.05 -10.74 -11.22
N PHE A 25 6.50 -11.83 -11.83
CA PHE A 25 6.54 -11.99 -13.28
C PHE A 25 5.14 -12.23 -13.88
N GLU A 26 5.09 -12.51 -15.18
CA GLU A 26 3.85 -12.70 -15.93
C GLU A 26 2.90 -13.69 -15.28
N GLN A 27 3.40 -14.88 -14.93
CA GLN A 27 2.57 -15.95 -14.37
C GLN A 27 1.87 -15.52 -13.08
N ASP A 28 2.59 -14.97 -12.10
CA ASP A 28 2.02 -14.56 -10.81
C ASP A 28 1.06 -13.39 -10.96
N THR A 29 1.44 -12.43 -11.80
CA THR A 29 0.61 -11.27 -12.07
C THR A 29 -0.69 -11.66 -12.77
N ASP A 30 -0.63 -12.50 -13.78
CA ASP A 30 -1.80 -12.93 -14.54
C ASP A 30 -2.71 -13.85 -13.73
N ILE A 31 -2.17 -14.74 -12.90
CA ILE A 31 -2.97 -15.59 -11.99
C ILE A 31 -3.85 -14.72 -11.08
N ARG A 32 -3.30 -13.65 -10.52
CA ARG A 32 -4.04 -12.82 -9.54
C ARG A 32 -4.89 -11.74 -10.19
N ARG A 33 -4.42 -11.14 -11.29
CA ARG A 33 -5.04 -9.95 -11.89
C ARG A 33 -5.80 -10.21 -13.18
N GLY A 34 -5.66 -11.40 -13.73
CA GLY A 34 -6.27 -11.82 -14.98
C GLY A 34 -5.25 -11.98 -16.10
N ARG A 35 -5.56 -12.90 -17.01
CA ARG A 35 -4.70 -13.26 -18.13
C ARG A 35 -4.41 -12.05 -19.03
N GLY A 36 -3.15 -11.85 -19.39
CA GLY A 36 -2.68 -10.78 -20.27
C GLY A 36 -2.53 -9.42 -19.57
N VAL A 37 -2.81 -9.34 -18.27
CA VAL A 37 -2.63 -8.09 -17.50
C VAL A 37 -1.18 -7.69 -17.41
N PHE A 38 -0.24 -8.65 -17.32
CA PHE A 38 1.19 -8.35 -17.28
C PHE A 38 1.68 -7.65 -18.55
N ASP A 39 1.21 -8.08 -19.73
CA ASP A 39 1.54 -7.42 -20.99
C ASP A 39 1.01 -5.99 -21.04
N VAL A 40 -0.24 -5.79 -20.63
CA VAL A 40 -0.81 -4.44 -20.50
C VAL A 40 0.01 -3.56 -19.55
N ILE A 41 0.41 -4.08 -18.41
CA ILE A 41 1.28 -3.38 -17.46
C ILE A 41 2.61 -3.02 -18.09
N SER A 42 3.25 -3.96 -18.79
CA SER A 42 4.52 -3.75 -19.48
C SER A 42 4.44 -2.64 -20.52
N ASP A 43 3.35 -2.57 -21.27
CA ASP A 43 3.14 -1.50 -22.24
C ASP A 43 2.87 -0.15 -21.56
N ARG A 44 2.20 -0.12 -20.41
CA ARG A 44 2.03 1.13 -19.64
C ARG A 44 3.34 1.61 -19.04
N MET A 45 4.22 0.72 -18.58
CA MET A 45 5.58 1.09 -18.17
C MET A 45 6.40 1.71 -19.31
N LYS A 46 6.33 1.13 -20.52
CA LYS A 46 6.96 1.70 -21.72
C LYS A 46 6.40 3.09 -22.03
N LEU A 47 5.07 3.27 -21.92
CA LEU A 47 4.41 4.57 -22.14
C LEU A 47 4.92 5.63 -21.16
N LEU A 48 5.00 5.31 -19.87
CA LEU A 48 5.50 6.23 -18.85
C LEU A 48 6.97 6.57 -19.09
N THR A 49 7.80 5.57 -19.42
CA THR A 49 9.21 5.73 -19.68
C THR A 49 9.49 6.64 -20.89
N ARG A 50 8.81 6.40 -22.03
CA ARG A 50 8.99 7.23 -23.23
C ARG A 50 8.53 8.69 -23.04
N ASN A 51 7.63 8.93 -22.08
CA ASN A 51 7.18 10.27 -21.70
C ASN A 51 8.03 10.91 -20.59
N GLY A 52 9.10 10.27 -20.13
CA GLY A 52 9.99 10.78 -19.08
C GLY A 52 9.30 10.93 -17.72
N ILE A 53 8.30 10.09 -17.43
CA ILE A 53 7.53 10.14 -16.19
C ILE A 53 8.23 9.23 -15.17
N PHE A 54 8.52 9.80 -13.98
CA PHE A 54 8.95 9.01 -12.83
C PHE A 54 7.79 8.18 -12.32
N PHE A 55 7.98 6.87 -12.17
CA PHE A 55 6.96 5.94 -11.69
C PHE A 55 7.56 4.82 -10.85
N GLY A 56 6.70 4.15 -10.10
CA GLY A 56 7.04 3.02 -9.27
C GLY A 56 6.22 1.78 -9.53
N ALA A 57 6.63 0.69 -8.89
CA ALA A 57 5.90 -0.56 -8.83
C ALA A 57 5.54 -0.88 -7.37
N SER A 58 4.31 -1.31 -7.13
CA SER A 58 3.86 -1.89 -5.87
C SER A 58 3.79 -3.41 -6.03
N ILE A 59 4.52 -4.13 -5.21
CA ILE A 59 4.68 -5.58 -5.29
C ILE A 59 4.19 -6.22 -4.00
N THR A 60 3.17 -7.07 -4.10
CA THR A 60 2.76 -7.87 -2.95
C THR A 60 3.74 -9.03 -2.77
N VAL A 61 4.40 -9.09 -1.63
CA VAL A 61 5.42 -10.10 -1.34
C VAL A 61 4.80 -11.22 -0.52
N ARG A 62 4.72 -12.40 -1.11
CA ARG A 62 4.26 -13.64 -0.47
C ARG A 62 5.44 -14.59 -0.29
N SER A 63 5.30 -15.56 0.60
CA SER A 63 6.36 -16.55 0.86
C SER A 63 6.75 -17.36 -0.37
N ASP A 64 5.79 -17.68 -1.23
CA ASP A 64 5.98 -18.47 -2.46
C ASP A 64 6.61 -17.68 -3.62
N THR A 65 6.35 -16.37 -3.71
CA THR A 65 6.93 -15.48 -4.74
C THR A 65 8.15 -14.71 -4.26
N PHE A 66 8.53 -14.87 -3.00
CA PHE A 66 9.60 -14.09 -2.36
C PHE A 66 10.91 -14.09 -3.15
N ALA A 67 11.39 -15.28 -3.55
CA ALA A 67 12.67 -15.41 -4.25
C ALA A 67 12.65 -14.65 -5.60
N ASP A 68 11.54 -14.72 -6.31
CA ASP A 68 11.39 -14.10 -7.62
C ASP A 68 11.37 -12.58 -7.51
N VAL A 69 10.49 -12.01 -6.66
CA VAL A 69 10.31 -10.56 -6.58
C VAL A 69 11.45 -9.82 -5.87
N THR A 70 12.25 -10.53 -5.07
CA THR A 70 13.44 -9.98 -4.41
C THR A 70 14.74 -10.31 -5.14
N GLY A 71 14.67 -11.09 -6.22
CA GLY A 71 15.81 -11.49 -7.03
C GLY A 71 16.34 -10.37 -7.93
N ALA A 72 17.63 -10.42 -8.24
CA ALA A 72 18.29 -9.45 -9.11
C ALA A 72 17.67 -9.37 -10.51
N GLU A 73 17.15 -10.49 -11.03
CA GLU A 73 16.51 -10.56 -12.34
C GLU A 73 15.26 -9.66 -12.37
N PHE A 74 14.38 -9.76 -11.37
CA PHE A 74 13.18 -8.94 -11.27
C PHE A 74 13.53 -7.45 -11.19
N PHE A 75 14.46 -7.07 -10.32
CA PHE A 75 14.94 -5.69 -10.23
C PHE A 75 15.48 -5.17 -11.55
N ASN A 76 16.34 -5.95 -12.21
CA ASN A 76 16.94 -5.54 -13.49
C ASN A 76 15.86 -5.38 -14.56
N ARG A 77 14.90 -6.29 -14.65
CA ARG A 77 13.80 -6.21 -15.62
C ARG A 77 12.94 -4.97 -15.39
N MET A 78 12.53 -4.71 -14.14
CA MET A 78 11.72 -3.54 -13.80
C MET A 78 12.48 -2.22 -14.03
N ARG A 79 13.76 -2.17 -13.67
CA ARG A 79 14.63 -1.00 -13.92
C ARG A 79 14.83 -0.74 -15.41
N SER A 80 15.00 -1.78 -16.19
CA SER A 80 15.10 -1.68 -17.67
C SER A 80 13.79 -1.17 -18.28
N ALA A 81 12.64 -1.50 -17.68
CA ALA A 81 11.36 -0.94 -18.05
C ALA A 81 11.15 0.52 -17.57
N GLY A 82 12.10 1.10 -16.83
CA GLY A 82 12.07 2.49 -16.37
C GLY A 82 11.58 2.70 -14.93
N CYS A 83 11.20 1.64 -14.22
CA CYS A 83 10.78 1.73 -12.82
C CYS A 83 11.93 2.20 -11.93
N ARG A 84 11.66 3.16 -11.03
CA ARG A 84 12.66 3.74 -10.12
C ARG A 84 12.23 3.75 -8.65
N LEU A 85 10.97 3.41 -8.36
CA LEU A 85 10.45 3.29 -7.01
C LEU A 85 9.82 1.90 -6.85
N PHE A 86 10.25 1.17 -5.84
CA PHE A 86 9.74 -0.16 -5.51
C PHE A 86 9.07 -0.11 -4.13
N ILE A 87 7.80 -0.43 -4.09
CA ILE A 87 7.03 -0.52 -2.86
C ILE A 87 6.71 -2.00 -2.64
N PHE A 88 7.40 -2.63 -1.71
CA PHE A 88 7.15 -4.01 -1.32
C PHE A 88 6.10 -4.03 -0.21
N VAL A 89 4.97 -4.66 -0.49
CA VAL A 89 3.89 -4.80 0.48
C VAL A 89 3.87 -6.24 0.98
N GLU A 90 4.20 -6.45 2.24
CA GLU A 90 4.12 -7.78 2.84
C GLU A 90 2.68 -8.29 2.79
N PHE A 91 2.50 -9.53 2.36
CA PHE A 91 1.19 -10.17 2.36
C PHE A 91 0.71 -10.40 3.79
N VAL A 92 -0.45 -9.83 4.13
CA VAL A 92 -1.12 -10.03 5.42
C VAL A 92 -2.26 -11.03 5.22
N PRO A 93 -2.20 -12.25 5.81
CA PRO A 93 -3.26 -13.23 5.69
C PRO A 93 -4.51 -12.78 6.44
N LEU A 94 -5.67 -12.90 5.81
CA LEU A 94 -6.98 -12.55 6.39
C LEU A 94 -7.75 -13.79 6.88
N ASP A 95 -7.30 -14.99 6.52
CA ASP A 95 -7.89 -16.27 6.89
C ASP A 95 -6.82 -17.36 7.05
N ALA A 96 -7.18 -18.48 7.67
CA ALA A 96 -6.27 -19.61 7.92
C ALA A 96 -5.73 -20.26 6.62
N LYS A 97 -6.48 -20.18 5.50
CA LYS A 97 -6.04 -20.79 4.23
C LYS A 97 -4.89 -20.00 3.60
N SER A 98 -4.87 -18.70 3.85
CA SER A 98 -3.87 -17.79 3.30
C SER A 98 -2.63 -17.63 4.20
N GLU A 99 -2.64 -18.17 5.43
CA GLU A 99 -1.49 -18.09 6.36
C GLU A 99 -0.18 -18.63 5.77
N LYS A 100 -0.26 -19.69 4.97
CA LYS A 100 0.91 -20.27 4.27
C LYS A 100 1.60 -19.31 3.29
N LEU A 101 0.94 -18.25 2.90
CA LEU A 101 1.47 -17.21 2.01
C LEU A 101 2.16 -16.07 2.77
N ALA A 102 2.04 -16.04 4.10
CA ALA A 102 2.76 -15.08 4.93
C ALA A 102 4.28 -15.31 4.85
N LEU A 103 5.05 -14.26 4.97
CA LEU A 103 6.49 -14.34 4.99
C LEU A 103 6.98 -15.06 6.25
N THR A 104 7.99 -15.90 6.10
CA THR A 104 8.73 -16.41 7.26
C THR A 104 9.55 -15.29 7.92
N ALA A 105 9.96 -15.48 9.17
CA ALA A 105 10.82 -14.53 9.87
C ALA A 105 12.14 -14.27 9.11
N GLU A 106 12.70 -15.32 8.47
CA GLU A 106 13.91 -15.19 7.66
C GLU A 106 13.67 -14.36 6.40
N GLN A 107 12.56 -14.60 5.68
CA GLN A 107 12.19 -13.85 4.48
C GLN A 107 11.94 -12.38 4.84
N ARG A 108 11.25 -12.09 5.94
CA ARG A 108 11.02 -10.74 6.42
C ARG A 108 12.33 -10.04 6.74
N SER A 109 13.25 -10.68 7.48
CA SER A 109 14.58 -10.12 7.76
C SER A 109 15.38 -9.81 6.49
N LYS A 110 15.23 -10.63 5.43
CA LYS A 110 15.84 -10.37 4.12
C LYS A 110 15.16 -9.21 3.40
N LEU A 111 13.83 -9.12 3.45
CA LEU A 111 13.06 -8.05 2.83
C LEU A 111 13.44 -6.67 3.41
N MET A 112 13.63 -6.57 4.71
CA MET A 112 14.09 -5.35 5.40
C MET A 112 15.47 -4.87 4.94
N LYS A 113 16.26 -5.73 4.33
CA LYS A 113 17.60 -5.41 3.81
C LYS A 113 17.61 -5.19 2.30
N ILE A 114 16.43 -5.21 1.67
CA ILE A 114 16.30 -5.18 0.20
C ILE A 114 16.80 -3.86 -0.42
N GLU A 115 16.80 -2.78 0.33
CA GLU A 115 17.35 -1.49 -0.12
C GLU A 115 18.78 -1.62 -0.63
N ARG A 116 19.56 -2.55 -0.06
CA ARG A 116 20.93 -2.81 -0.50
C ARG A 116 21.01 -3.38 -1.92
N LEU A 117 19.94 -3.99 -2.40
CA LEU A 117 19.85 -4.58 -3.74
C LEU A 117 19.40 -3.57 -4.80
N SER A 118 18.72 -2.49 -4.38
CA SER A 118 18.15 -1.50 -5.30
C SER A 118 19.21 -0.65 -6.02
N GLY A 119 20.42 -0.54 -5.47
CA GLY A 119 21.50 0.29 -6.01
C GLY A 119 21.18 1.79 -5.93
N LYS A 120 22.13 2.63 -6.40
CA LYS A 120 22.05 4.10 -6.25
C LYS A 120 20.91 4.78 -7.02
N ASN A 121 20.23 4.08 -7.93
CA ASN A 121 19.28 4.68 -8.88
C ASN A 121 17.84 4.20 -8.71
N ALA A 122 17.50 3.63 -7.56
CA ALA A 122 16.13 3.22 -7.24
C ALA A 122 15.88 3.41 -5.74
N VAL A 123 14.62 3.67 -5.40
CA VAL A 123 14.14 3.77 -4.01
C VAL A 123 13.33 2.52 -3.71
N CYS A 124 13.59 1.89 -2.58
CA CYS A 124 12.79 0.79 -2.05
C CYS A 124 12.10 1.21 -0.76
N ILE A 125 10.83 0.86 -0.63
CA ILE A 125 10.00 1.06 0.56
C ILE A 125 9.37 -0.30 0.88
N VAL A 126 9.39 -0.69 2.14
CA VAL A 126 8.80 -1.96 2.61
C VAL A 126 7.64 -1.65 3.56
N PHE A 127 6.47 -2.26 3.34
CA PHE A 127 5.26 -2.13 4.17
C PHE A 127 4.68 -3.49 4.57
N PRO A 128 4.31 -3.68 5.83
CA PRO A 128 4.89 -3.09 7.02
C PRO A 128 6.31 -3.63 7.20
N GLY A 129 7.14 -2.99 7.99
CA GLY A 129 8.42 -3.58 8.30
C GLY A 129 9.56 -2.59 8.52
N ASP A 130 9.57 -1.45 7.86
CA ASP A 130 10.49 -0.34 8.13
C ASP A 130 9.94 0.63 9.20
N GLU A 131 8.68 0.47 9.60
CA GLU A 131 7.97 1.34 10.53
C GLU A 131 8.60 1.35 11.92
N GLU A 132 9.26 0.27 12.34
CA GLU A 132 9.99 0.22 13.61
C GLU A 132 11.06 1.31 13.72
N GLN A 133 11.76 1.62 12.63
CA GLN A 133 12.76 2.68 12.56
C GLN A 133 12.15 4.07 12.79
N TYR A 134 10.85 4.22 12.56
CA TYR A 134 10.10 5.45 12.73
C TYR A 134 9.20 5.45 13.98
N GLY A 135 9.47 4.54 14.92
CA GLY A 135 8.72 4.42 16.18
C GLY A 135 7.35 3.78 16.01
N GLY A 136 7.21 2.78 15.13
CA GLY A 136 6.01 1.98 14.93
C GLY A 136 5.10 2.51 13.82
N CYS A 137 3.90 1.97 13.73
CA CYS A 137 2.95 2.16 12.64
C CYS A 137 2.78 3.61 12.18
N LEU A 138 2.97 3.86 10.89
CA LEU A 138 2.93 5.19 10.25
C LEU A 138 1.52 5.62 9.78
N ALA A 139 0.50 4.82 10.07
CA ALA A 139 -0.88 5.11 9.70
C ALA A 139 -1.45 6.36 10.38
N ALA A 140 -2.68 6.69 10.04
CA ALA A 140 -3.47 7.80 10.60
C ALA A 140 -2.77 9.18 10.51
N GLY A 141 -1.98 9.39 9.48
CA GLY A 141 -1.30 10.66 9.21
C GLY A 141 0.01 10.86 9.95
N ARG A 142 0.59 9.83 10.57
CA ARG A 142 1.99 9.88 11.05
C ARG A 142 2.97 9.90 9.87
N GLY A 143 2.75 9.07 8.85
CA GLY A 143 3.48 9.02 7.60
C GLY A 143 2.56 9.07 6.38
N PHE A 144 1.41 8.46 6.48
CA PHE A 144 0.43 8.40 5.39
C PHE A 144 -1.01 8.26 5.90
N VAL A 145 -1.95 8.39 4.98
CA VAL A 145 -3.36 8.05 5.12
C VAL A 145 -3.85 7.38 3.84
N HIS A 146 -4.97 6.73 3.91
CA HIS A 146 -5.67 6.20 2.74
C HIS A 146 -6.93 7.01 2.47
N VAL A 147 -7.26 7.21 1.19
CA VAL A 147 -8.53 7.79 0.76
C VAL A 147 -9.25 6.77 -0.09
N ASN A 148 -10.41 6.32 0.37
CA ASN A 148 -11.18 5.33 -0.38
C ASN A 148 -11.90 5.96 -1.59
N PRO A 149 -12.46 5.14 -2.52
CA PRO A 149 -13.11 5.64 -3.73
C PRO A 149 -14.29 6.58 -3.48
N TRP A 150 -14.89 6.54 -2.29
CA TRP A 150 -16.03 7.40 -1.90
C TRP A 150 -15.60 8.68 -1.19
N GLY A 151 -14.29 8.89 -1.02
CA GLY A 151 -13.72 10.08 -0.38
C GLY A 151 -13.58 9.96 1.13
N GLY A 152 -13.87 8.81 1.74
CA GLY A 152 -13.61 8.56 3.16
C GLY A 152 -12.10 8.59 3.45
N LEU A 153 -11.70 9.32 4.50
CA LEU A 153 -10.31 9.32 4.96
C LEU A 153 -10.11 8.19 5.96
N GLU A 154 -9.28 7.23 5.62
CA GLU A 154 -8.99 6.04 6.39
C GLU A 154 -7.56 6.08 6.95
N PRO A 155 -7.30 5.48 8.13
CA PRO A 155 -5.97 5.42 8.71
C PRO A 155 -4.95 4.75 7.78
N CYS A 156 -5.35 3.64 7.14
CA CYS A 156 -4.55 2.87 6.20
C CYS A 156 -5.45 1.91 5.39
N PRO A 157 -4.97 1.32 4.28
CA PRO A 157 -5.74 0.33 3.52
C PRO A 157 -6.16 -0.92 4.31
N PHE A 158 -5.42 -1.27 5.36
CA PHE A 158 -5.74 -2.39 6.24
C PHE A 158 -6.71 -2.05 7.38
N ALA A 159 -7.12 -0.79 7.47
CA ALA A 159 -8.09 -0.30 8.45
C ALA A 159 -9.16 0.54 7.72
N PRO A 160 -10.10 -0.11 6.99
CA PRO A 160 -11.08 0.54 6.13
C PRO A 160 -12.21 1.19 6.95
N TYR A 161 -11.85 2.03 7.89
CA TYR A 161 -12.75 2.76 8.77
C TYR A 161 -12.55 4.26 8.57
N SER A 162 -13.65 5.00 8.51
CA SER A 162 -13.61 6.45 8.31
C SER A 162 -14.68 7.14 9.14
N ASP A 163 -14.32 8.22 9.79
CA ASP A 163 -15.23 9.13 10.53
C ASP A 163 -15.39 10.49 9.84
N VAL A 164 -14.74 10.69 8.68
CA VAL A 164 -14.76 11.94 7.94
C VAL A 164 -14.61 11.71 6.43
N ASN A 165 -15.27 12.57 5.63
CA ASN A 165 -15.23 12.50 4.18
C ASN A 165 -14.62 13.76 3.57
N LEU A 166 -13.64 13.59 2.67
CA LEU A 166 -12.92 14.68 2.01
C LEU A 166 -13.75 15.42 0.95
N ARG A 167 -14.91 14.90 0.55
CA ARG A 167 -15.86 15.65 -0.28
C ARG A 167 -16.40 16.89 0.43
N ASN A 168 -16.50 16.82 1.77
CA ASN A 168 -17.12 17.86 2.60
C ASN A 168 -16.13 18.48 3.60
N THR A 169 -14.90 17.97 3.69
CA THR A 169 -13.93 18.40 4.69
C THR A 169 -12.54 18.53 4.07
N ARG A 170 -11.86 19.63 4.34
CA ARG A 170 -10.46 19.82 3.88
C ARG A 170 -9.53 18.82 4.59
N LEU A 171 -8.55 18.30 3.88
CA LEU A 171 -7.59 17.29 4.39
C LEU A 171 -6.98 17.71 5.75
N LYS A 172 -6.51 18.94 5.89
CA LYS A 172 -5.94 19.43 7.14
C LYS A 172 -6.90 19.29 8.34
N LYS A 173 -8.20 19.54 8.15
CA LYS A 173 -9.21 19.34 9.20
C LYS A 173 -9.51 17.87 9.42
N ALA A 174 -9.59 17.09 8.33
CA ALA A 174 -9.87 15.67 8.36
C ALA A 174 -8.78 14.86 9.10
N LEU A 175 -7.51 15.26 8.96
CA LEU A 175 -6.38 14.68 9.73
C LEU A 175 -6.52 14.91 11.25
N GLY A 176 -7.33 15.88 11.68
CA GLY A 176 -7.69 16.12 13.09
C GLY A 176 -8.98 15.42 13.54
N SER A 177 -9.55 14.50 12.76
CA SER A 177 -10.75 13.76 13.14
C SER A 177 -10.51 12.90 14.40
N HIS A 178 -11.61 12.46 15.02
CA HIS A 178 -11.55 11.64 16.23
C HIS A 178 -10.76 10.36 15.97
N LEU A 179 -11.10 9.61 14.92
CA LEU A 179 -10.44 8.37 14.55
C LEU A 179 -8.93 8.56 14.34
N MET A 180 -8.53 9.54 13.53
CA MET A 180 -7.12 9.82 13.25
C MET A 180 -6.35 10.21 14.51
N THR A 181 -6.97 11.05 15.34
CA THR A 181 -6.34 11.53 16.60
C THR A 181 -6.22 10.40 17.61
N ALA A 182 -7.30 9.60 17.81
CA ALA A 182 -7.28 8.48 18.73
C ALA A 182 -6.21 7.45 18.39
N ILE A 183 -6.04 7.10 17.10
CA ILE A 183 -5.01 6.18 16.65
C ILE A 183 -3.62 6.77 16.92
N ARG A 184 -3.36 8.03 16.55
CA ARG A 184 -2.05 8.66 16.80
C ARG A 184 -1.71 8.78 18.29
N SER A 185 -2.69 9.11 19.12
CA SER A 185 -2.48 9.26 20.57
C SER A 185 -2.27 7.94 21.31
N ASN A 186 -2.61 6.82 20.66
CA ASN A 186 -2.44 5.48 21.20
C ASN A 186 -1.49 4.64 20.34
N HIS A 187 -0.55 5.25 19.63
CA HIS A 187 0.33 4.54 18.70
C HIS A 187 1.21 3.48 19.41
N ASP A 188 1.51 3.66 20.70
CA ASP A 188 2.24 2.68 21.50
C ASP A 188 1.54 1.30 21.58
N ARG A 189 0.22 1.26 21.37
CA ARG A 189 -0.54 0.01 21.22
C ARG A 189 -0.32 -0.67 19.87
N LEU A 190 0.18 0.07 18.90
CA LEU A 190 0.41 -0.37 17.52
C LEU A 190 1.87 -0.78 17.32
N THR A 191 2.41 -1.54 18.27
CA THR A 191 3.71 -2.18 18.14
C THR A 191 3.59 -3.33 17.13
N GLU A 192 4.58 -3.44 16.26
CA GLU A 192 4.63 -4.56 15.33
C GLU A 192 4.71 -5.88 16.09
N THR A 193 3.73 -6.73 15.81
CA THR A 193 3.81 -8.14 16.19
C THR A 193 4.54 -8.89 15.07
N SER A 194 5.32 -9.90 15.43
CA SER A 194 6.06 -10.73 14.49
C SER A 194 5.11 -11.27 13.38
N GLY A 195 5.05 -10.58 12.25
CA GLY A 195 4.35 -11.06 11.07
C GLY A 195 2.98 -10.46 10.79
N GLY A 196 2.65 -9.27 11.23
CA GLY A 196 1.35 -8.71 10.91
C GLY A 196 1.29 -7.18 10.99
N CYS A 197 0.31 -6.64 10.31
CA CYS A 197 -0.06 -5.24 10.42
C CYS A 197 -0.62 -4.96 11.82
N ALA A 198 -0.02 -4.03 12.56
CA ALA A 198 -0.42 -3.66 13.92
C ALA A 198 -1.88 -3.14 13.98
N LEU A 199 -2.34 -2.40 12.98
CA LEU A 199 -3.75 -1.98 12.88
C LEU A 199 -4.70 -3.15 12.65
N TRP A 200 -4.30 -4.12 11.81
CA TRP A 200 -5.10 -5.31 11.61
C TRP A 200 -5.20 -6.17 12.88
N ALA A 201 -4.11 -6.32 13.62
CA ALA A 201 -4.12 -7.01 14.91
C ALA A 201 -5.04 -6.33 15.93
N ASN A 202 -5.20 -5.01 15.85
CA ASN A 202 -6.06 -4.19 16.73
C ASN A 202 -7.38 -3.76 16.06
N ARG A 203 -7.84 -4.45 15.01
CA ARG A 203 -8.98 -4.02 14.19
C ARG A 203 -10.29 -3.80 14.96
N GLU A 204 -10.57 -4.61 15.98
CA GLU A 204 -11.78 -4.45 16.81
C GLU A 204 -11.73 -3.12 17.60
N TRP A 205 -10.57 -2.78 18.17
CA TRP A 205 -10.40 -1.49 18.82
C TRP A 205 -10.56 -0.34 17.82
N VAL A 206 -9.94 -0.40 16.64
CA VAL A 206 -10.06 0.64 15.61
C VAL A 206 -11.52 0.79 15.14
N LYS A 207 -12.24 -0.33 14.98
CA LYS A 207 -13.68 -0.33 14.64
C LYS A 207 -14.51 0.38 15.72
N ASN A 208 -14.24 0.12 16.98
CA ASN A 208 -14.98 0.73 18.09
C ASN A 208 -14.79 2.24 18.15
N LEU A 209 -13.61 2.78 17.77
CA LEU A 209 -13.41 4.24 17.67
C LEU A 209 -14.37 4.92 16.68
N THR A 210 -14.86 4.20 15.66
CA THR A 210 -15.85 4.76 14.72
C THR A 210 -17.28 4.71 15.25
N THR A 211 -17.60 3.76 16.14
CA THR A 211 -18.93 3.63 16.73
C THR A 211 -19.14 4.64 17.86
N GLU A 212 -18.12 5.02 18.59
CA GLU A 212 -18.20 6.07 19.63
C GLU A 212 -18.58 7.43 19.04
N VAL A 213 -18.23 7.71 17.78
CA VAL A 213 -18.62 8.93 17.05
C VAL A 213 -20.09 8.87 16.59
N ASN A 214 -20.62 7.67 16.30
CA ASN A 214 -21.99 7.48 15.79
C ASN A 214 -23.08 7.62 16.86
N THR A 215 -22.74 7.67 18.14
CA THR A 215 -23.71 8.06 19.20
C THR A 215 -24.04 9.56 19.19
N GLY A 216 -23.38 10.34 18.32
CA GLY A 216 -23.67 11.75 18.00
C GLY A 216 -23.82 11.96 16.49
N ASN A 217 -25.03 11.67 15.94
CA ASN A 217 -25.52 12.10 14.62
C ASN A 217 -24.60 12.00 13.39
N ILE A 218 -24.49 10.80 12.77
CA ILE A 218 -24.22 10.64 11.32
C ILE A 218 -25.04 9.43 10.80
N PRO A 219 -25.77 9.54 9.66
CA PRO A 219 -26.56 8.44 9.12
C PRO A 219 -25.66 7.26 8.70
N GLN A 220 -26.00 6.06 9.13
CA GLN A 220 -25.43 4.80 8.67
C GLN A 220 -25.62 4.68 7.15
N GLN A 221 -24.53 4.59 6.40
CA GLN A 221 -24.58 4.09 5.04
C GLN A 221 -24.69 2.56 5.11
N SER A 222 -25.89 2.08 4.81
CA SER A 222 -26.22 0.67 4.65
C SER A 222 -25.27 0.00 3.65
N GLN A 223 -24.77 -1.14 4.09
CA GLN A 223 -24.14 -2.16 3.27
C GLN A 223 -24.96 -2.42 2.02
N MET A 224 -24.35 -2.22 0.85
CA MET A 224 -24.81 -2.89 -0.38
C MET A 224 -23.93 -4.12 -0.55
N GLU A 225 -24.40 -5.22 0.05
CA GLU A 225 -24.10 -6.56 -0.46
C GLU A 225 -24.88 -6.71 -1.78
N ASN A 226 -24.14 -6.92 -2.85
CA ASN A 226 -24.48 -7.82 -3.97
C ASN A 226 -23.23 -8.00 -4.83
#